data_2bb0690344821d1701b97c6d9d6507ac
#
_entry.id   2bb0690344821d1701b97c6d9d6507ac
#
_cell.length_a   1.000
_cell.length_b   1.000
_cell.length_c   1.000
_cell.angle_alpha   90.00
_cell.angle_beta   90.00
_cell.angle_gamma   90.00
#
_symmetry.space_group_name_H-M   'P 1'
#
loop_
_entity.id
_entity.type
_entity.pdbx_description
1 polymer ?
#
loop_
_entity_poly.entity_id
_entity_poly.type
_entity_poly.pdbx_seq_one_letter_code
_entity_poly.pdbx_strand_id
1 'polypeptide(L)'
;MSPKTLYDKIWNAHLAHEADDGTCLLYIDRHLVHEVTSPQAFEGLRMTGRKVRAPEKTIAVPDHNVPTTLDRADATTMTEDSRIQVNALDTNAKEFGIHYYPVSDVRQGIVHIVGPEQGWTLPGMTVVCGDSHTATHGAFGSLAHGIGTSEVEHVLATQTLIQKKSKNMKVEITGKLALGVTAKDITMAVIGKTGTAGGTGFVIEYCGEAIRELSMEGRMTVCNMAIEGGARAGLIAPDEKTFEYCMGRPHAPKGAQWEAALTWWKTLFSDEDAHWDEILVIKAEDIAPLVTWGTSPEDVLPITSLVPSADSFTGGKVEAAQRALDYMGLKAGQPLSEVEIDTVFIGSCTNGRIEDLRAAAEILKGKKVKDGIRAMIVPGSGLVRAQAEEEGLADIFKDAGFEWRLAGCSMCLAMNPDQLAPGERCAATSNRNFEGRQGRGGRTHLMSPGMAAAAAITGKLTDVREMM
;
A
#
# COMPACT_ATOMS: atom_id res chain seq x y z
N MET A 1 -4.58 1.67 -36.00
CA MET A 1 -5.08 2.21 -34.71
C MET A 1 -3.98 3.07 -34.15
N SER A 2 -4.28 4.17 -33.46
CA SER A 2 -3.25 4.96 -32.76
C SER A 2 -2.61 4.14 -31.65
N PRO A 3 -1.30 4.30 -31.41
CA PRO A 3 -0.61 3.66 -30.29
C PRO A 3 -1.27 4.01 -28.96
N LYS A 4 -1.31 3.07 -28.02
CA LYS A 4 -2.02 3.19 -26.74
C LYS A 4 -1.13 2.80 -25.57
N THR A 5 -1.25 3.52 -24.46
CA THR A 5 -0.68 3.10 -23.19
C THR A 5 -1.45 1.92 -22.61
N LEU A 6 -0.87 1.22 -21.62
CA LEU A 6 -1.57 0.19 -20.85
C LEU A 6 -2.86 0.76 -20.23
N TYR A 7 -2.79 1.96 -19.66
CA TYR A 7 -3.95 2.65 -19.12
C TYR A 7 -5.04 2.87 -20.18
N ASP A 8 -4.68 3.35 -21.38
CA ASP A 8 -5.63 3.55 -22.47
C ASP A 8 -6.31 2.25 -22.90
N LYS A 9 -5.56 1.15 -22.95
CA LYS A 9 -6.10 -0.17 -23.32
C LYS A 9 -7.13 -0.64 -22.31
N ILE A 10 -6.82 -0.56 -21.01
CA ILE A 10 -7.73 -0.97 -19.93
C ILE A 10 -8.95 -0.03 -19.90
N TRP A 11 -8.72 1.28 -19.93
CA TRP A 11 -9.80 2.27 -19.95
C TRP A 11 -10.81 2.01 -21.07
N ASN A 12 -10.31 1.88 -22.29
CA ASN A 12 -11.17 1.69 -23.45
C ASN A 12 -11.94 0.36 -23.44
N ALA A 13 -11.37 -0.67 -22.82
CA ALA A 13 -12.04 -1.97 -22.65
C ALA A 13 -13.20 -1.92 -21.64
N HIS A 14 -13.20 -0.92 -20.73
CA HIS A 14 -14.20 -0.78 -19.68
C HIS A 14 -15.11 0.44 -19.85
N LEU A 15 -14.87 1.26 -20.88
CA LEU A 15 -15.68 2.44 -21.16
C LEU A 15 -17.06 2.02 -21.67
N ALA A 16 -18.09 2.21 -20.83
CA ALA A 16 -19.47 1.91 -21.18
C ALA A 16 -20.16 3.08 -21.91
N HIS A 17 -19.81 4.32 -21.54
CA HIS A 17 -20.37 5.53 -22.14
C HIS A 17 -19.42 6.72 -21.90
N GLU A 18 -19.40 7.63 -22.87
CA GLU A 18 -18.73 8.94 -22.75
C GLU A 18 -19.72 10.03 -23.11
N ALA A 19 -19.92 10.99 -22.23
CA ALA A 19 -20.78 12.13 -22.43
C ALA A 19 -20.04 13.27 -23.16
N ASP A 20 -20.77 14.22 -23.71
CA ASP A 20 -20.22 15.34 -24.50
C ASP A 20 -19.26 16.24 -23.70
N ASP A 21 -19.36 16.26 -22.36
CA ASP A 21 -18.47 17.00 -21.45
C ASP A 21 -17.21 16.23 -21.05
N GLY A 22 -16.98 15.04 -21.64
CA GLY A 22 -15.88 14.14 -21.35
C GLY A 22 -16.05 13.33 -20.05
N THR A 23 -17.26 13.35 -19.45
CA THR A 23 -17.59 12.48 -18.33
C THR A 23 -17.82 11.06 -18.83
N CYS A 24 -17.16 10.09 -18.22
CA CYS A 24 -17.17 8.69 -18.65
C CYS A 24 -17.85 7.81 -17.61
N LEU A 25 -18.58 6.81 -18.06
CA LEU A 25 -19.09 5.72 -17.24
C LEU A 25 -18.23 4.48 -17.47
N LEU A 26 -17.50 4.07 -16.46
CA LEU A 26 -16.64 2.89 -16.48
C LEU A 26 -17.33 1.71 -15.84
N TYR A 27 -17.23 0.54 -16.47
CA TYR A 27 -17.57 -0.72 -15.85
C TYR A 27 -16.49 -1.12 -14.83
N ILE A 28 -16.91 -1.65 -13.67
CA ILE A 28 -16.01 -2.08 -12.57
C ILE A 28 -16.06 -3.61 -12.46
N ASP A 29 -14.90 -4.28 -12.63
CA ASP A 29 -14.81 -5.73 -12.54
C ASP A 29 -14.83 -6.23 -11.10
N ARG A 30 -14.18 -5.52 -10.18
CA ARG A 30 -14.06 -5.93 -8.78
C ARG A 30 -14.27 -4.75 -7.84
N HIS A 31 -15.05 -5.00 -6.81
CA HIS A 31 -15.26 -4.07 -5.72
C HIS A 31 -14.78 -4.69 -4.41
N LEU A 32 -13.77 -4.09 -3.80
CA LEU A 32 -13.26 -4.48 -2.49
C LEU A 32 -13.90 -3.57 -1.44
N VAL A 33 -14.39 -4.14 -0.35
CA VAL A 33 -15.14 -3.42 0.67
C VAL A 33 -14.57 -3.72 2.06
N HIS A 34 -14.43 -2.69 2.89
CA HIS A 34 -14.01 -2.81 4.28
C HIS A 34 -14.97 -2.04 5.23
N GLU A 35 -14.76 -2.17 6.53
CA GLU A 35 -15.72 -1.70 7.54
C GLU A 35 -15.82 -0.18 7.67
N VAL A 36 -14.80 0.59 7.25
CA VAL A 36 -14.76 2.04 7.51
C VAL A 36 -15.65 2.84 6.56
N THR A 37 -15.61 2.55 5.26
CA THR A 37 -16.29 3.33 4.20
C THR A 37 -17.59 2.72 3.71
N SER A 38 -17.96 1.55 4.19
CA SER A 38 -19.11 0.82 3.66
C SER A 38 -20.43 0.99 4.43
N PRO A 39 -20.49 1.29 5.74
CA PRO A 39 -21.76 1.32 6.48
C PRO A 39 -22.80 2.24 5.86
N GLN A 40 -22.43 3.48 5.52
CA GLN A 40 -23.34 4.47 4.92
C GLN A 40 -23.74 4.09 3.49
N ALA A 41 -22.85 3.45 2.73
CA ALA A 41 -23.16 2.99 1.38
C ALA A 41 -24.24 1.90 1.40
N PHE A 42 -24.16 0.92 2.29
CA PHE A 42 -25.19 -0.10 2.46
C PHE A 42 -26.50 0.47 3.00
N GLU A 43 -26.44 1.46 3.89
CA GLU A 43 -27.64 2.14 4.36
C GLU A 43 -28.34 2.89 3.23
N GLY A 44 -27.61 3.56 2.36
CA GLY A 44 -28.16 4.20 1.15
C GLY A 44 -28.88 3.21 0.23
N LEU A 45 -28.33 2.00 0.05
CA LEU A 45 -28.99 0.93 -0.70
C LEU A 45 -30.33 0.53 -0.05
N ARG A 46 -30.37 0.34 1.28
CA ARG A 46 -31.61 0.01 2.01
C ARG A 46 -32.66 1.10 1.86
N MET A 47 -32.30 2.35 2.12
CA MET A 47 -33.20 3.50 2.03
C MET A 47 -33.84 3.64 0.64
N THR A 48 -33.09 3.28 -0.40
CA THR A 48 -33.54 3.37 -1.79
C THR A 48 -34.15 2.06 -2.32
N GLY A 49 -34.17 0.99 -1.51
CA GLY A 49 -34.69 -0.33 -1.90
C GLY A 49 -33.84 -1.02 -2.97
N ARG A 50 -32.56 -0.63 -3.11
CA ARG A 50 -31.64 -1.20 -4.10
C ARG A 50 -30.91 -2.42 -3.56
N LYS A 51 -30.57 -3.33 -4.45
CA LYS A 51 -29.72 -4.50 -4.17
C LYS A 51 -28.32 -4.25 -4.67
N VAL A 52 -27.36 -5.01 -4.14
CA VAL A 52 -26.02 -5.09 -4.75
C VAL A 52 -26.15 -5.73 -6.13
N ARG A 53 -25.65 -5.06 -7.15
CA ARG A 53 -25.79 -5.45 -8.56
C ARG A 53 -25.09 -6.76 -8.91
N ALA A 54 -23.88 -6.95 -8.38
CA ALA A 54 -23.04 -8.10 -8.66
C ALA A 54 -22.30 -8.55 -7.37
N PRO A 55 -23.00 -9.18 -6.43
CA PRO A 55 -22.40 -9.62 -5.17
C PRO A 55 -21.23 -10.59 -5.38
N GLU A 56 -21.24 -11.38 -6.46
CA GLU A 56 -20.17 -12.32 -6.83
C GLU A 56 -18.88 -11.62 -7.31
N LYS A 57 -18.93 -10.31 -7.55
CA LYS A 57 -17.77 -9.47 -7.93
C LYS A 57 -17.30 -8.59 -6.78
N THR A 58 -17.94 -8.69 -5.63
CA THR A 58 -17.66 -7.90 -4.45
C THR A 58 -17.14 -8.79 -3.32
N ILE A 59 -16.03 -8.37 -2.71
CA ILE A 59 -15.44 -9.05 -1.53
C ILE A 59 -15.38 -8.06 -0.37
N ALA A 60 -15.74 -8.52 0.83
CA ALA A 60 -15.69 -7.75 2.05
C ALA A 60 -14.69 -8.34 3.04
N VAL A 61 -13.87 -7.49 3.67
CA VAL A 61 -12.86 -7.87 4.68
C VAL A 61 -12.75 -6.76 5.70
N PRO A 62 -12.83 -7.01 7.01
CA PRO A 62 -12.51 -6.03 8.04
C PRO A 62 -11.00 -5.99 8.27
N ASP A 63 -10.39 -4.80 8.28
CA ASP A 63 -8.93 -4.67 8.37
C ASP A 63 -8.43 -3.43 9.12
N HIS A 64 -9.17 -2.32 9.13
CA HIS A 64 -8.73 -1.05 9.72
C HIS A 64 -8.94 -0.98 11.23
N ASN A 65 -10.13 -1.34 11.69
CA ASN A 65 -10.56 -1.25 13.10
C ASN A 65 -10.30 -2.54 13.90
N VAL A 66 -9.67 -3.54 13.26
CA VAL A 66 -9.44 -4.85 13.88
C VAL A 66 -8.18 -4.79 14.74
N PRO A 67 -8.24 -5.15 16.04
CA PRO A 67 -7.05 -5.30 16.88
C PRO A 67 -6.12 -6.38 16.33
N THR A 68 -4.81 -6.20 16.55
CA THR A 68 -3.80 -7.16 16.10
C THR A 68 -3.21 -7.98 17.27
N THR A 69 -3.67 -7.75 18.49
CA THR A 69 -3.30 -8.52 19.67
C THR A 69 -3.90 -9.92 19.67
N LEU A 70 -3.25 -10.88 20.34
CA LEU A 70 -3.69 -12.28 20.34
C LEU A 70 -5.04 -12.50 21.00
N ASP A 71 -5.46 -11.58 21.86
CA ASP A 71 -6.76 -11.54 22.55
C ASP A 71 -7.85 -10.81 21.78
N ARG A 72 -7.65 -10.50 20.49
CA ARG A 72 -8.61 -9.71 19.67
C ARG A 72 -10.01 -10.29 19.61
N ALA A 73 -10.20 -11.55 19.98
CA ALA A 73 -11.53 -12.15 20.09
C ALA A 73 -12.33 -11.60 21.29
N ASP A 74 -11.66 -10.99 22.28
CA ASP A 74 -12.29 -10.32 23.40
C ASP A 74 -12.88 -8.99 22.91
N ALA A 75 -14.18 -8.81 23.08
CA ALA A 75 -14.90 -7.60 22.68
C ALA A 75 -14.39 -6.32 23.36
N THR A 76 -13.65 -6.44 24.46
CA THR A 76 -13.08 -5.30 25.21
C THR A 76 -11.82 -4.74 24.54
N THR A 77 -11.21 -5.47 23.61
CA THR A 77 -10.02 -5.02 22.86
C THR A 77 -10.33 -3.99 21.78
N MET A 78 -11.59 -3.86 21.38
CA MET A 78 -12.07 -2.86 20.40
C MET A 78 -12.77 -1.70 21.10
N THR A 79 -12.63 -0.50 20.55
CA THR A 79 -13.51 0.59 20.90
C THR A 79 -14.96 0.27 20.48
N GLU A 80 -15.94 0.92 21.09
CA GLU A 80 -17.34 0.70 20.71
C GLU A 80 -17.60 1.03 19.24
N ASP A 81 -17.06 2.15 18.74
CA ASP A 81 -17.20 2.56 17.34
C ASP A 81 -16.59 1.53 16.38
N SER A 82 -15.40 1.03 16.68
CA SER A 82 -14.74 -0.02 15.89
C SER A 82 -15.58 -1.29 15.82
N ARG A 83 -16.13 -1.71 16.96
CA ARG A 83 -17.00 -2.89 17.07
C ARG A 83 -18.29 -2.72 16.26
N ILE A 84 -18.91 -1.53 16.31
CA ILE A 84 -20.10 -1.21 15.52
C ILE A 84 -19.80 -1.34 14.03
N GLN A 85 -18.69 -0.78 13.54
CA GLN A 85 -18.32 -0.81 12.13
C GLN A 85 -18.01 -2.24 11.64
N VAL A 86 -17.25 -3.03 12.39
CA VAL A 86 -16.96 -4.43 12.05
C VAL A 86 -18.24 -5.28 12.02
N ASN A 87 -19.13 -5.11 13.00
CA ASN A 87 -20.42 -5.82 13.05
C ASN A 87 -21.34 -5.38 11.90
N ALA A 88 -21.33 -4.10 11.54
CA ALA A 88 -22.09 -3.60 10.40
C ALA A 88 -21.64 -4.25 9.09
N LEU A 89 -20.32 -4.40 8.88
CA LEU A 89 -19.80 -5.08 7.69
C LEU A 89 -20.24 -6.55 7.65
N ASP A 90 -20.14 -7.29 8.75
CA ASP A 90 -20.60 -8.68 8.86
C ASP A 90 -22.09 -8.82 8.51
N THR A 91 -22.93 -7.95 9.08
CA THR A 91 -24.36 -7.91 8.82
C THR A 91 -24.67 -7.59 7.35
N ASN A 92 -24.01 -6.57 6.80
CA ASN A 92 -24.21 -6.13 5.43
C ASN A 92 -23.77 -7.19 4.42
N ALA A 93 -22.63 -7.83 4.65
CA ALA A 93 -22.13 -8.89 3.76
C ALA A 93 -23.10 -10.06 3.68
N LYS A 94 -23.67 -10.47 4.82
CA LYS A 94 -24.70 -11.52 4.89
C LYS A 94 -26.00 -11.12 4.21
N GLU A 95 -26.51 -9.93 4.50
CA GLU A 95 -27.76 -9.41 3.94
C GLU A 95 -27.73 -9.29 2.43
N PHE A 96 -26.63 -8.76 1.88
CA PHE A 96 -26.47 -8.51 0.45
C PHE A 96 -25.82 -9.66 -0.33
N GLY A 97 -25.48 -10.76 0.36
CA GLY A 97 -24.90 -11.96 -0.28
C GLY A 97 -23.49 -11.76 -0.83
N ILE A 98 -22.70 -10.86 -0.23
CA ILE A 98 -21.33 -10.54 -0.62
C ILE A 98 -20.36 -11.58 -0.06
N HIS A 99 -19.33 -11.92 -0.83
CA HIS A 99 -18.25 -12.77 -0.34
C HIS A 99 -17.51 -12.09 0.81
N TYR A 100 -17.39 -12.78 1.95
CA TYR A 100 -16.88 -12.17 3.18
C TYR A 100 -15.87 -13.05 3.91
N TYR A 101 -14.76 -12.46 4.33
CA TYR A 101 -13.78 -13.08 5.21
C TYR A 101 -13.84 -12.42 6.60
N PRO A 102 -14.55 -13.02 7.58
CA PRO A 102 -14.68 -12.46 8.92
C PRO A 102 -13.34 -12.47 9.69
N VAL A 103 -13.28 -11.73 10.79
CA VAL A 103 -12.08 -11.62 11.65
C VAL A 103 -11.53 -12.97 12.08
N SER A 104 -12.38 -13.99 12.21
CA SER A 104 -12.00 -15.37 12.58
C SER A 104 -11.50 -16.25 11.42
N ASP A 105 -11.61 -15.79 10.17
CA ASP A 105 -11.16 -16.54 9.00
C ASP A 105 -9.63 -16.38 8.84
N VAL A 106 -8.94 -17.48 8.56
CA VAL A 106 -7.48 -17.44 8.31
C VAL A 106 -7.12 -16.59 7.09
N ARG A 107 -8.04 -16.36 6.16
CA ARG A 107 -7.86 -15.50 4.99
C ARG A 107 -8.09 -14.02 5.29
N GLN A 108 -8.56 -13.68 6.51
CA GLN A 108 -8.72 -12.28 6.90
C GLN A 108 -7.36 -11.58 6.94
N GLY A 109 -7.36 -10.32 6.56
CA GLY A 109 -6.20 -9.45 6.53
C GLY A 109 -6.51 -8.15 5.83
N ILE A 110 -5.48 -7.39 5.52
CA ILE A 110 -5.58 -6.13 4.80
C ILE A 110 -6.17 -6.39 3.42
N VAL A 111 -7.24 -5.68 3.06
CA VAL A 111 -8.00 -5.92 1.83
C VAL A 111 -7.13 -5.92 0.57
N HIS A 112 -6.09 -5.05 0.53
CA HIS A 112 -5.14 -4.97 -0.60
C HIS A 112 -4.08 -6.08 -0.62
N ILE A 113 -4.03 -6.93 0.39
CA ILE A 113 -3.23 -8.17 0.42
C ILE A 113 -4.14 -9.37 0.13
N VAL A 114 -5.31 -9.42 0.75
CA VAL A 114 -6.29 -10.49 0.56
C VAL A 114 -6.78 -10.57 -0.89
N GLY A 115 -7.05 -9.43 -1.53
CA GLY A 115 -7.48 -9.38 -2.93
C GLY A 115 -6.54 -10.14 -3.88
N PRO A 116 -5.24 -9.80 -3.93
CA PRO A 116 -4.23 -10.54 -4.69
C PRO A 116 -4.07 -12.00 -4.27
N GLU A 117 -3.96 -12.28 -2.97
CA GLU A 117 -3.77 -13.65 -2.46
C GLU A 117 -4.89 -14.60 -2.87
N GLN A 118 -6.12 -14.12 -2.92
CA GLN A 118 -7.27 -14.90 -3.29
C GLN A 118 -7.56 -14.93 -4.81
N GLY A 119 -6.79 -14.14 -5.61
CA GLY A 119 -6.99 -14.05 -7.06
C GLY A 119 -8.18 -13.21 -7.47
N TRP A 120 -8.62 -12.27 -6.61
CA TRP A 120 -9.62 -11.26 -6.95
C TRP A 120 -9.05 -10.18 -7.87
N THR A 121 -7.74 -9.95 -7.80
CA THR A 121 -7.00 -9.02 -8.66
C THR A 121 -6.33 -9.80 -9.78
N LEU A 122 -6.67 -9.46 -11.03
CA LEU A 122 -6.12 -10.10 -12.22
C LEU A 122 -5.79 -9.04 -13.29
N PRO A 123 -4.84 -9.31 -14.20
CA PRO A 123 -4.45 -8.35 -15.22
C PRO A 123 -5.62 -7.83 -16.07
N GLY A 124 -5.57 -6.55 -16.38
CA GLY A 124 -6.53 -5.86 -17.24
C GLY A 124 -7.88 -5.53 -16.60
N MET A 125 -8.10 -5.85 -15.32
CA MET A 125 -9.34 -5.53 -14.61
C MET A 125 -9.38 -4.09 -14.13
N THR A 126 -10.60 -3.59 -13.87
CA THR A 126 -10.87 -2.40 -13.07
C THR A 126 -11.20 -2.84 -11.64
N VAL A 127 -10.51 -2.26 -10.65
CA VAL A 127 -10.66 -2.59 -9.23
C VAL A 127 -10.87 -1.32 -8.41
N VAL A 128 -11.91 -1.29 -7.58
CA VAL A 128 -12.16 -0.16 -6.68
C VAL A 128 -12.36 -0.59 -5.24
N CYS A 129 -12.04 0.31 -4.32
CA CYS A 129 -12.25 0.16 -2.89
C CYS A 129 -12.42 1.53 -2.25
N GLY A 130 -13.07 1.61 -1.11
CA GLY A 130 -13.16 2.83 -0.30
C GLY A 130 -11.87 3.23 0.42
N ASP A 131 -10.70 2.81 -0.08
CA ASP A 131 -9.36 3.08 0.44
C ASP A 131 -8.43 3.58 -0.66
N SER A 132 -7.63 4.60 -0.36
CA SER A 132 -6.70 5.22 -1.32
C SER A 132 -5.62 4.27 -1.82
N HIS A 133 -5.17 3.29 -1.01
CA HIS A 133 -4.12 2.33 -1.39
C HIS A 133 -4.63 1.19 -2.29
N THR A 134 -5.84 1.30 -2.82
CA THR A 134 -6.35 0.44 -3.90
C THR A 134 -5.42 0.44 -5.12
N ALA A 135 -4.63 1.51 -5.30
CA ALA A 135 -3.57 1.57 -6.31
C ALA A 135 -2.58 0.38 -6.27
N THR A 136 -2.45 -0.31 -5.12
CA THR A 136 -1.65 -1.55 -4.96
C THR A 136 -1.93 -2.57 -6.07
N HIS A 137 -3.20 -2.72 -6.47
CA HIS A 137 -3.64 -3.71 -7.45
C HIS A 137 -3.13 -3.42 -8.87
N GLY A 138 -2.65 -2.20 -9.13
CA GLY A 138 -2.00 -1.82 -10.39
C GLY A 138 -0.70 -2.58 -10.67
N ALA A 139 -0.09 -3.20 -9.66
CA ALA A 139 1.04 -4.11 -9.81
C ALA A 139 0.75 -5.32 -10.73
N PHE A 140 -0.53 -5.64 -10.90
CA PHE A 140 -1.02 -6.71 -11.76
C PHE A 140 -1.40 -6.23 -13.17
N GLY A 141 -1.18 -4.96 -13.49
CA GLY A 141 -1.74 -4.35 -14.70
C GLY A 141 -3.26 -4.20 -14.62
N SER A 142 -3.79 -3.94 -13.42
CA SER A 142 -5.20 -3.63 -13.20
C SER A 142 -5.36 -2.12 -13.01
N LEU A 143 -6.35 -1.50 -13.61
CA LEU A 143 -6.71 -0.11 -13.32
C LEU A 143 -7.43 -0.06 -11.98
N ALA A 144 -6.70 0.32 -10.94
CA ALA A 144 -7.17 0.24 -9.57
C ALA A 144 -6.99 1.57 -8.83
N HIS A 145 -8.05 2.05 -8.17
CA HIS A 145 -8.00 3.30 -7.43
C HIS A 145 -9.06 3.40 -6.34
N GLY A 146 -8.77 4.23 -5.34
CA GLY A 146 -9.68 4.54 -4.25
C GLY A 146 -10.89 5.36 -4.71
N ILE A 147 -12.03 5.14 -4.04
CA ILE A 147 -13.30 5.85 -4.27
C ILE A 147 -13.90 6.32 -2.95
N GLY A 148 -14.72 7.37 -3.00
CA GLY A 148 -15.43 7.88 -1.83
C GLY A 148 -16.65 7.04 -1.46
N THR A 149 -17.19 7.24 -0.24
CA THR A 149 -18.33 6.46 0.29
C THR A 149 -19.58 6.50 -0.63
N SER A 150 -19.91 7.64 -1.23
CA SER A 150 -21.02 7.76 -2.19
C SER A 150 -20.76 7.01 -3.49
N GLU A 151 -19.49 6.93 -3.92
CA GLU A 151 -19.09 6.13 -5.07
C GLU A 151 -19.13 4.63 -4.74
N VAL A 152 -18.80 4.23 -3.48
CA VAL A 152 -18.98 2.84 -3.01
C VAL A 152 -20.45 2.43 -3.16
N GLU A 153 -21.40 3.25 -2.71
CA GLU A 153 -22.85 2.99 -2.91
C GLU A 153 -23.19 2.86 -4.39
N HIS A 154 -22.70 3.80 -5.22
CA HIS A 154 -22.96 3.80 -6.64
C HIS A 154 -22.45 2.51 -7.34
N VAL A 155 -21.22 2.09 -7.04
CA VAL A 155 -20.66 0.85 -7.60
C VAL A 155 -21.39 -0.39 -7.12
N LEU A 156 -21.76 -0.45 -5.83
CA LEU A 156 -22.58 -1.56 -5.31
C LEU A 156 -23.91 -1.66 -6.05
N ALA A 157 -24.56 -0.52 -6.33
CA ALA A 157 -25.87 -0.49 -6.99
C ALA A 157 -25.81 -0.76 -8.51
N THR A 158 -24.73 -0.38 -9.18
CA THR A 158 -24.70 -0.30 -10.67
C THR A 158 -23.58 -1.10 -11.31
N GLN A 159 -22.54 -1.45 -10.60
CA GLN A 159 -21.26 -2.01 -11.09
C GLN A 159 -20.54 -1.07 -12.06
N THR A 160 -20.79 0.23 -11.95
CA THR A 160 -20.16 1.26 -12.78
C THR A 160 -19.66 2.42 -11.92
N LEU A 161 -18.77 3.24 -12.47
CA LEU A 161 -18.23 4.42 -11.83
C LEU A 161 -18.19 5.59 -12.81
N ILE A 162 -18.59 6.78 -12.35
CA ILE A 162 -18.51 8.01 -13.14
C ILE A 162 -17.13 8.64 -12.90
N GLN A 163 -16.35 8.83 -13.98
CA GLN A 163 -14.98 9.36 -13.90
C GLN A 163 -14.67 10.24 -15.13
N LYS A 164 -13.67 11.12 -14.98
CA LYS A 164 -12.97 11.73 -16.10
C LYS A 164 -11.66 11.01 -16.35
N LYS A 165 -11.28 10.86 -17.62
CA LYS A 165 -10.03 10.18 -17.98
C LYS A 165 -8.84 10.99 -17.49
N SER A 166 -7.92 10.33 -16.79
CA SER A 166 -6.65 10.90 -16.33
C SER A 166 -5.64 10.99 -17.47
N LYS A 167 -4.60 11.80 -17.28
CA LYS A 167 -3.43 11.84 -18.15
C LYS A 167 -2.51 10.66 -17.93
N ASN A 168 -1.63 10.39 -18.89
CA ASN A 168 -0.63 9.33 -18.83
C ASN A 168 0.73 9.87 -18.35
N MET A 169 1.27 9.32 -17.27
CA MET A 169 2.63 9.60 -16.83
C MET A 169 3.47 8.31 -16.86
N LYS A 170 4.66 8.39 -17.42
CA LYS A 170 5.64 7.29 -17.42
C LYS A 170 6.71 7.57 -16.38
N VAL A 171 6.97 6.61 -15.49
CA VAL A 171 8.12 6.61 -14.58
C VAL A 171 9.00 5.43 -14.92
N GLU A 172 10.16 5.70 -15.47
CA GLU A 172 11.11 4.69 -15.93
C GLU A 172 12.30 4.60 -14.97
N ILE A 173 12.50 3.43 -14.37
CA ILE A 173 13.65 3.16 -13.49
C ILE A 173 14.64 2.28 -14.27
N THR A 174 15.70 2.90 -14.76
CA THR A 174 16.73 2.22 -15.57
C THR A 174 17.82 1.62 -14.71
N GLY A 175 18.49 0.57 -15.22
CA GLY A 175 19.62 -0.07 -14.54
C GLY A 175 19.19 -1.00 -13.41
N LYS A 176 20.08 -1.22 -12.43
CA LYS A 176 19.90 -2.17 -11.33
C LYS A 176 19.97 -1.50 -9.97
N LEU A 177 19.14 -1.93 -9.04
CA LEU A 177 19.17 -1.46 -7.66
C LEU A 177 20.49 -1.85 -6.98
N ALA A 178 21.05 -0.92 -6.21
CA ALA A 178 22.21 -1.17 -5.37
C ALA A 178 21.85 -2.04 -4.16
N LEU A 179 22.87 -2.59 -3.50
CA LEU A 179 22.69 -3.34 -2.26
C LEU A 179 21.93 -2.51 -1.21
N GLY A 180 20.97 -3.13 -0.52
CA GLY A 180 20.17 -2.50 0.52
C GLY A 180 19.02 -1.60 0.02
N VAL A 181 18.95 -1.35 -1.30
CA VAL A 181 17.86 -0.58 -1.94
C VAL A 181 16.70 -1.50 -2.31
N THR A 182 15.49 -1.07 -2.02
CA THR A 182 14.26 -1.86 -2.21
C THR A 182 13.23 -1.11 -3.05
N ALA A 183 12.11 -1.77 -3.35
CA ALA A 183 10.95 -1.16 -3.98
C ALA A 183 10.41 0.06 -3.22
N LYS A 184 10.54 0.07 -1.87
CA LYS A 184 10.17 1.21 -1.03
C LYS A 184 11.01 2.44 -1.33
N ASP A 185 12.32 2.24 -1.51
CA ASP A 185 13.24 3.33 -1.82
C ASP A 185 12.97 3.91 -3.22
N ILE A 186 12.58 3.07 -4.19
CA ILE A 186 12.15 3.53 -5.52
C ILE A 186 10.99 4.54 -5.39
N THR A 187 9.93 4.17 -4.69
CA THR A 187 8.76 5.04 -4.57
C THR A 187 9.07 6.31 -3.79
N MET A 188 9.83 6.19 -2.71
CA MET A 188 10.27 7.35 -1.93
C MET A 188 11.15 8.29 -2.77
N ALA A 189 12.04 7.76 -3.62
CA ALA A 189 12.84 8.55 -4.56
C ALA A 189 11.97 9.27 -5.60
N VAL A 190 10.96 8.60 -6.15
CA VAL A 190 9.99 9.20 -7.09
C VAL A 190 9.25 10.34 -6.40
N ILE A 191 8.66 10.10 -5.21
CA ILE A 191 7.88 11.10 -4.47
C ILE A 191 8.78 12.26 -4.03
N GLY A 192 9.98 12.00 -3.53
CA GLY A 192 10.96 13.03 -3.17
C GLY A 192 11.34 13.95 -4.34
N LYS A 193 11.32 13.41 -5.57
CA LYS A 193 11.67 14.15 -6.79
C LYS A 193 10.49 14.92 -7.37
N THR A 194 9.27 14.36 -7.33
CA THR A 194 8.05 14.97 -7.92
C THR A 194 7.24 15.77 -6.91
N GLY A 195 7.40 15.51 -5.63
CA GLY A 195 6.54 16.01 -4.56
C GLY A 195 5.23 15.21 -4.45
N THR A 196 4.48 15.45 -3.37
CA THR A 196 3.18 14.82 -3.09
C THR A 196 2.05 15.20 -4.06
N ALA A 197 2.25 16.20 -4.90
CA ALA A 197 1.29 16.65 -5.92
C ALA A 197 1.75 16.36 -7.35
N GLY A 198 2.96 15.81 -7.56
CA GLY A 198 3.55 15.63 -8.89
C GLY A 198 2.77 14.69 -9.81
N GLY A 199 2.06 13.72 -9.25
CA GLY A 199 1.19 12.79 -9.97
C GLY A 199 -0.27 13.23 -10.10
N THR A 200 -0.63 14.44 -9.64
CA THR A 200 -2.04 14.89 -9.64
C THR A 200 -2.63 14.96 -11.04
N GLY A 201 -3.73 14.24 -11.25
CA GLY A 201 -4.40 14.14 -12.54
C GLY A 201 -3.81 13.10 -13.48
N PHE A 202 -2.82 12.31 -13.02
CA PHE A 202 -2.19 11.25 -13.80
C PHE A 202 -2.53 9.86 -13.28
N VAL A 203 -2.49 8.89 -14.20
CA VAL A 203 -2.19 7.49 -13.91
C VAL A 203 -0.72 7.28 -14.25
N ILE A 204 0.06 6.75 -13.30
CA ILE A 204 1.50 6.51 -13.48
C ILE A 204 1.72 5.07 -13.93
N GLU A 205 2.40 4.87 -15.05
CA GLU A 205 2.94 3.57 -15.42
C GLU A 205 4.42 3.51 -15.04
N TYR A 206 4.76 2.59 -14.14
CA TYR A 206 6.13 2.31 -13.74
C TYR A 206 6.72 1.23 -14.64
N CYS A 207 7.89 1.50 -15.19
CA CYS A 207 8.57 0.61 -16.13
C CYS A 207 10.11 0.70 -15.98
N GLY A 208 10.83 0.08 -16.87
CA GLY A 208 12.30 0.02 -16.86
C GLY A 208 12.83 -1.29 -16.29
N GLU A 209 14.14 -1.46 -16.34
CA GLU A 209 14.81 -2.71 -15.97
C GLU A 209 14.63 -3.02 -14.50
N ALA A 210 14.85 -2.04 -13.63
CA ALA A 210 14.71 -2.21 -12.19
C ALA A 210 13.28 -2.62 -11.78
N ILE A 211 12.25 -2.09 -12.45
CA ILE A 211 10.84 -2.47 -12.17
C ILE A 211 10.54 -3.90 -12.62
N ARG A 212 11.07 -4.31 -13.79
CA ARG A 212 10.89 -5.69 -14.28
C ARG A 212 11.55 -6.72 -13.37
N GLU A 213 12.69 -6.36 -12.76
CA GLU A 213 13.40 -7.23 -11.82
C GLU A 213 12.69 -7.41 -10.48
N LEU A 214 11.84 -6.49 -10.08
CA LEU A 214 11.06 -6.61 -8.83
C LEU A 214 10.20 -7.88 -8.82
N SER A 215 10.04 -8.44 -7.63
CA SER A 215 9.01 -9.43 -7.31
C SER A 215 7.62 -8.80 -7.39
N MET A 216 6.57 -9.61 -7.32
CA MET A 216 5.19 -9.08 -7.25
C MET A 216 4.96 -8.26 -5.98
N GLU A 217 5.54 -8.64 -4.86
CA GLU A 217 5.49 -7.91 -3.60
C GLU A 217 6.15 -6.53 -3.73
N GLY A 218 7.31 -6.45 -4.37
CA GLY A 218 7.98 -5.20 -4.67
C GLY A 218 7.14 -4.31 -5.60
N ARG A 219 6.54 -4.88 -6.65
CA ARG A 219 5.64 -4.16 -7.57
C ARG A 219 4.40 -3.63 -6.85
N MET A 220 3.82 -4.43 -5.93
CA MET A 220 2.71 -3.98 -5.10
C MET A 220 3.11 -2.82 -4.19
N THR A 221 4.32 -2.81 -3.63
CA THR A 221 4.85 -1.66 -2.87
C THR A 221 4.97 -0.41 -3.74
N VAL A 222 5.48 -0.54 -4.97
CA VAL A 222 5.59 0.58 -5.91
C VAL A 222 4.22 1.18 -6.23
N CYS A 223 3.27 0.36 -6.64
CA CYS A 223 1.93 0.83 -6.99
C CYS A 223 1.14 1.34 -5.77
N ASN A 224 1.33 0.73 -4.58
CA ASN A 224 0.71 1.14 -3.33
C ASN A 224 0.97 2.63 -3.03
N MET A 225 2.22 3.07 -3.17
CA MET A 225 2.62 4.42 -2.82
C MET A 225 2.44 5.44 -3.96
N ALA A 226 1.93 5.07 -5.13
CA ALA A 226 1.67 6.01 -6.22
C ALA A 226 0.71 7.16 -5.79
N ILE A 227 -0.25 6.84 -4.93
CA ILE A 227 -1.19 7.82 -4.38
C ILE A 227 -0.50 8.86 -3.48
N GLU A 228 0.62 8.53 -2.85
CA GLU A 228 1.38 9.45 -2.02
C GLU A 228 2.10 10.54 -2.85
N GLY A 229 2.33 10.27 -4.13
CA GLY A 229 2.74 11.26 -5.13
C GLY A 229 1.57 12.01 -5.77
N GLY A 230 0.33 11.80 -5.31
CA GLY A 230 -0.88 12.46 -5.83
C GLY A 230 -1.49 11.78 -7.06
N ALA A 231 -0.95 10.66 -7.54
CA ALA A 231 -1.47 9.97 -8.72
C ALA A 231 -2.83 9.32 -8.45
N ARG A 232 -3.67 9.22 -9.50
CA ARG A 232 -4.95 8.51 -9.41
C ARG A 232 -4.77 7.01 -9.24
N ALA A 233 -3.77 6.44 -9.92
CA ALA A 233 -3.40 5.03 -9.87
C ALA A 233 -1.92 4.85 -10.25
N GLY A 234 -1.33 3.74 -9.84
CA GLY A 234 -0.05 3.24 -10.35
C GLY A 234 -0.30 1.97 -11.16
N LEU A 235 0.43 1.77 -12.23
CA LEU A 235 0.35 0.59 -13.09
C LEU A 235 1.73 0.02 -13.36
N ILE A 236 1.81 -1.31 -13.45
CA ILE A 236 2.96 -2.04 -14.01
C ILE A 236 2.40 -3.04 -15.02
N ALA A 237 2.94 -3.07 -16.23
CA ALA A 237 2.53 -4.02 -17.24
C ALA A 237 2.74 -5.46 -16.74
N PRO A 238 1.72 -6.34 -16.86
CA PRO A 238 1.84 -7.72 -16.41
C PRO A 238 2.82 -8.49 -17.30
N ASP A 239 3.58 -9.37 -16.67
CA ASP A 239 4.55 -10.25 -17.30
C ASP A 239 4.46 -11.68 -16.71
N GLU A 240 5.42 -12.52 -17.03
CA GLU A 240 5.49 -13.90 -16.57
C GLU A 240 5.43 -14.00 -15.04
N LYS A 241 6.10 -13.12 -14.29
CA LYS A 241 6.03 -13.08 -12.80
C LYS A 241 4.59 -12.83 -12.33
N THR A 242 3.88 -11.93 -13.01
CA THR A 242 2.46 -11.64 -12.70
C THR A 242 1.58 -12.86 -12.97
N PHE A 243 1.82 -13.54 -14.10
CA PHE A 243 1.02 -14.73 -14.47
C PHE A 243 1.26 -15.89 -13.51
N GLU A 244 2.53 -16.14 -13.15
CA GLU A 244 2.92 -17.15 -12.14
C GLU A 244 2.27 -16.86 -10.78
N TYR A 245 2.28 -15.60 -10.33
CA TYR A 245 1.64 -15.22 -9.08
C TYR A 245 0.12 -15.48 -9.09
N CYS A 246 -0.55 -15.21 -10.20
CA CYS A 246 -2.00 -15.42 -10.34
C CYS A 246 -2.38 -16.89 -10.50
N MET A 247 -1.47 -17.73 -11.01
CA MET A 247 -1.74 -19.11 -11.31
C MET A 247 -2.15 -19.91 -10.05
N GLY A 248 -3.28 -20.61 -10.15
CA GLY A 248 -3.77 -21.48 -9.07
C GLY A 248 -4.43 -20.76 -7.91
N ARG A 249 -4.50 -19.41 -7.90
CA ARG A 249 -5.25 -18.68 -6.88
C ARG A 249 -6.72 -19.07 -6.90
N PRO A 250 -7.41 -19.04 -5.73
CA PRO A 250 -8.79 -19.56 -5.61
C PRO A 250 -9.78 -18.99 -6.63
N HIS A 251 -9.74 -17.67 -6.89
CA HIS A 251 -10.64 -16.98 -7.81
C HIS A 251 -10.00 -16.66 -9.19
N ALA A 252 -8.79 -17.15 -9.46
CA ALA A 252 -8.19 -17.07 -10.79
C ALA A 252 -8.89 -18.03 -11.77
N PRO A 253 -8.94 -17.70 -13.07
CA PRO A 253 -9.50 -18.58 -14.09
C PRO A 253 -8.73 -19.91 -14.15
N LYS A 254 -9.38 -20.99 -14.61
CA LYS A 254 -8.82 -22.34 -14.66
C LYS A 254 -9.04 -22.97 -16.04
N GLY A 255 -8.14 -23.88 -16.41
CA GLY A 255 -8.26 -24.64 -17.68
C GLY A 255 -8.35 -23.73 -18.89
N ALA A 256 -9.31 -23.95 -19.78
CA ALA A 256 -9.49 -23.16 -21.00
C ALA A 256 -9.71 -21.65 -20.75
N GLN A 257 -10.32 -21.30 -19.63
CA GLN A 257 -10.48 -19.88 -19.26
C GLN A 257 -9.14 -19.24 -18.89
N TRP A 258 -8.22 -19.98 -18.26
CA TRP A 258 -6.87 -19.51 -17.99
C TRP A 258 -6.09 -19.22 -19.28
N GLU A 259 -6.13 -20.16 -20.23
CA GLU A 259 -5.46 -20.00 -21.53
C GLU A 259 -5.98 -18.80 -22.32
N ALA A 260 -7.30 -18.60 -22.30
CA ALA A 260 -7.93 -17.43 -22.92
C ALA A 260 -7.51 -16.12 -22.23
N ALA A 261 -7.49 -16.10 -20.89
CA ALA A 261 -7.07 -14.95 -20.12
C ALA A 261 -5.58 -14.64 -20.37
N LEU A 262 -4.71 -15.64 -20.32
CA LEU A 262 -3.27 -15.50 -20.58
C LEU A 262 -2.99 -14.94 -21.97
N THR A 263 -3.75 -15.37 -22.99
CA THR A 263 -3.64 -14.85 -24.35
C THR A 263 -3.93 -13.36 -24.40
N TRP A 264 -4.95 -12.91 -23.66
CA TRP A 264 -5.28 -11.49 -23.58
C TRP A 264 -4.29 -10.71 -22.68
N TRP A 265 -3.94 -11.23 -21.53
CA TRP A 265 -2.99 -10.58 -20.60
C TRP A 265 -1.65 -10.26 -21.25
N LYS A 266 -1.14 -11.12 -22.13
CA LYS A 266 0.08 -10.89 -22.90
C LYS A 266 0.01 -9.71 -23.88
N THR A 267 -1.16 -9.12 -24.10
CA THR A 267 -1.33 -7.90 -24.91
C THR A 267 -1.35 -6.62 -24.07
N LEU A 268 -1.34 -6.74 -22.75
CA LEU A 268 -1.48 -5.63 -21.79
C LEU A 268 -0.12 -4.99 -21.48
N PHE A 269 0.40 -4.25 -22.42
CA PHE A 269 1.58 -3.38 -22.29
C PHE A 269 1.38 -2.14 -23.13
N SER A 270 2.09 -1.06 -22.82
CA SER A 270 2.06 0.17 -23.61
C SER A 270 2.76 -0.04 -24.95
N ASP A 271 2.17 0.45 -26.03
CA ASP A 271 2.77 0.43 -27.36
C ASP A 271 4.02 1.31 -27.36
N GLU A 272 5.02 1.00 -28.19
CA GLU A 272 6.31 1.68 -28.22
C GLU A 272 6.17 3.20 -28.50
N ASP A 273 5.27 3.56 -29.43
CA ASP A 273 4.98 4.95 -29.80
C ASP A 273 3.79 5.56 -29.05
N ALA A 274 3.39 4.99 -27.88
CA ALA A 274 2.31 5.53 -27.09
C ALA A 274 2.61 6.95 -26.61
N HIS A 275 1.58 7.81 -26.58
CA HIS A 275 1.71 9.17 -26.09
C HIS A 275 1.76 9.22 -24.57
N TRP A 276 2.72 9.97 -24.04
CA TRP A 276 2.88 10.29 -22.63
C TRP A 276 2.78 11.79 -22.40
N ASP A 277 1.93 12.21 -21.47
CA ASP A 277 1.80 13.61 -21.08
C ASP A 277 3.01 14.07 -20.24
N GLU A 278 3.60 13.14 -19.47
CA GLU A 278 4.78 13.38 -18.63
C GLU A 278 5.68 12.14 -18.61
N ILE A 279 6.99 12.34 -18.57
CA ILE A 279 7.98 11.26 -18.46
C ILE A 279 9.02 11.62 -17.40
N LEU A 280 9.22 10.75 -16.43
CA LEU A 280 10.27 10.81 -15.45
C LEU A 280 11.20 9.62 -15.60
N VAL A 281 12.50 9.86 -15.73
CA VAL A 281 13.53 8.82 -15.77
C VAL A 281 14.43 8.93 -14.54
N ILE A 282 14.64 7.83 -13.84
CA ILE A 282 15.53 7.72 -12.68
C ILE A 282 16.47 6.54 -12.91
N LYS A 283 17.76 6.72 -12.66
CA LYS A 283 18.72 5.63 -12.65
C LYS A 283 18.66 4.92 -11.31
N ALA A 284 18.52 3.61 -11.32
CA ALA A 284 18.46 2.81 -10.11
C ALA A 284 19.71 2.94 -9.24
N GLU A 285 20.86 3.14 -9.86
CA GLU A 285 22.15 3.34 -9.21
C GLU A 285 22.23 4.64 -8.40
N ASP A 286 21.39 5.64 -8.74
CA ASP A 286 21.32 6.91 -8.02
C ASP A 286 20.42 6.83 -6.77
N ILE A 287 19.71 5.71 -6.56
CA ILE A 287 18.86 5.48 -5.41
C ILE A 287 19.66 4.84 -4.28
N ALA A 288 19.67 5.45 -3.12
CA ALA A 288 20.24 4.90 -1.89
C ALA A 288 19.10 4.40 -0.94
N PRO A 289 19.41 3.67 0.12
CA PRO A 289 18.45 3.46 1.21
C PRO A 289 17.96 4.77 1.76
N LEU A 290 16.64 4.98 1.74
CA LEU A 290 15.98 6.24 2.03
C LEU A 290 15.23 6.21 3.36
N VAL A 291 15.12 7.39 3.97
CA VAL A 291 14.31 7.61 5.17
C VAL A 291 13.65 8.99 5.11
N THR A 292 12.42 9.12 5.61
CA THR A 292 11.80 10.44 5.75
C THR A 292 12.32 11.15 7.00
N TRP A 293 12.65 12.45 6.85
CA TRP A 293 13.07 13.30 7.96
C TRP A 293 11.93 14.19 8.49
N GLY A 294 10.91 14.46 7.67
CA GLY A 294 9.81 15.37 8.01
C GLY A 294 8.46 14.65 8.14
N THR A 295 7.39 15.38 7.91
CA THR A 295 6.00 14.98 8.11
C THR A 295 5.25 14.65 6.82
N SER A 296 5.98 14.46 5.73
CA SER A 296 5.46 14.10 4.41
C SER A 296 6.35 13.03 3.77
N PRO A 297 5.80 12.12 2.94
CA PRO A 297 6.61 11.19 2.15
C PRO A 297 7.59 11.86 1.17
N GLU A 298 7.38 13.15 0.81
CA GLU A 298 8.33 13.91 0.00
C GLU A 298 9.53 14.42 0.80
N ASP A 299 9.44 14.47 2.14
CA ASP A 299 10.52 14.88 3.03
C ASP A 299 11.51 13.73 3.22
N VAL A 300 12.11 13.26 2.15
CA VAL A 300 12.93 12.04 2.12
C VAL A 300 14.38 12.35 1.71
N LEU A 301 15.32 11.66 2.35
CA LEU A 301 16.75 11.75 2.08
C LEU A 301 17.42 10.37 2.22
N PRO A 302 18.59 10.16 1.57
CA PRO A 302 19.47 9.03 1.90
C PRO A 302 19.79 8.99 3.40
N ILE A 303 19.82 7.81 3.98
CA ILE A 303 20.12 7.62 5.42
C ILE A 303 21.46 8.22 5.85
N THR A 304 22.40 8.33 4.92
CA THR A 304 23.72 8.94 5.13
C THR A 304 23.73 10.46 5.15
N SER A 305 22.58 11.09 4.92
CA SER A 305 22.43 12.53 4.87
C SER A 305 22.34 13.20 6.24
N LEU A 306 22.53 14.49 6.27
CA LEU A 306 22.23 15.34 7.42
C LEU A 306 20.78 15.83 7.34
N VAL A 307 20.15 16.04 8.48
CA VAL A 307 18.86 16.71 8.60
C VAL A 307 18.96 18.12 7.96
N PRO A 308 18.09 18.49 7.01
CA PRO A 308 18.22 19.75 6.30
C PRO A 308 17.91 20.95 7.22
N SER A 309 18.49 22.11 6.89
CA SER A 309 18.04 23.37 7.47
C SER A 309 16.80 23.89 6.73
N ALA A 310 15.86 24.50 7.43
CA ALA A 310 14.71 25.14 6.80
C ALA A 310 15.13 26.20 5.75
N ASP A 311 16.25 26.90 5.98
CA ASP A 311 16.81 27.91 5.07
C ASP A 311 17.35 27.31 3.75
N SER A 312 17.50 25.99 3.65
CA SER A 312 17.88 25.34 2.39
C SER A 312 16.72 25.23 1.40
N PHE A 313 15.51 25.53 1.82
CA PHE A 313 14.30 25.55 0.99
C PHE A 313 13.96 26.97 0.53
N THR A 314 13.00 27.13 -0.37
CA THR A 314 12.56 28.41 -0.90
C THR A 314 11.04 28.57 -0.83
N GLY A 315 10.58 29.82 -0.73
CA GLY A 315 9.14 30.14 -0.70
C GLY A 315 8.42 29.51 0.50
N GLY A 316 7.20 29.09 0.32
CA GLY A 316 6.38 28.46 1.37
C GLY A 316 6.96 27.16 1.94
N LYS A 317 7.94 26.55 1.26
CA LYS A 317 8.62 25.34 1.76
C LYS A 317 9.53 25.64 2.96
N VAL A 318 9.99 26.87 3.18
CA VAL A 318 10.79 27.25 4.35
C VAL A 318 9.98 27.04 5.63
N GLU A 319 8.76 27.60 5.69
CA GLU A 319 7.88 27.48 6.85
C GLU A 319 7.42 26.04 7.07
N ALA A 320 7.12 25.32 5.98
CA ALA A 320 6.74 23.91 6.05
C ALA A 320 7.87 23.05 6.60
N ALA A 321 9.12 23.25 6.14
CA ALA A 321 10.30 22.54 6.63
C ALA A 321 10.57 22.86 8.11
N GLN A 322 10.47 24.13 8.53
CA GLN A 322 10.63 24.48 9.94
C GLN A 322 9.57 23.80 10.82
N ARG A 323 8.30 23.82 10.41
CA ARG A 323 7.22 23.12 11.13
C ARG A 323 7.47 21.61 11.22
N ALA A 324 7.95 21.00 10.14
CA ALA A 324 8.28 19.59 10.13
C ALA A 324 9.44 19.25 11.08
N LEU A 325 10.51 20.08 11.10
CA LEU A 325 11.62 19.93 12.03
C LEU A 325 11.18 20.04 13.49
N ASP A 326 10.34 21.05 13.79
CA ASP A 326 9.82 21.27 15.13
C ASP A 326 8.94 20.12 15.59
N TYR A 327 8.01 19.65 14.74
CA TYR A 327 7.16 18.52 15.04
C TYR A 327 7.95 17.22 15.24
N MET A 328 8.89 16.95 14.33
CA MET A 328 9.76 15.78 14.41
C MET A 328 10.82 15.90 15.49
N GLY A 329 11.02 17.09 16.09
CA GLY A 329 12.04 17.34 17.11
C GLY A 329 13.45 17.05 16.62
N LEU A 330 13.74 17.41 15.37
CA LEU A 330 15.05 17.23 14.73
C LEU A 330 15.84 18.54 14.71
N LYS A 331 17.16 18.42 14.71
CA LYS A 331 18.07 19.56 14.61
C LYS A 331 18.71 19.58 13.22
N ALA A 332 18.68 20.72 12.55
CA ALA A 332 19.41 20.94 11.30
C ALA A 332 20.89 20.57 11.47
N GLY A 333 21.44 19.86 10.49
CA GLY A 333 22.83 19.39 10.50
C GLY A 333 23.10 18.14 11.34
N GLN A 334 22.11 17.58 12.05
CA GLN A 334 22.22 16.30 12.74
C GLN A 334 22.29 15.18 11.69
N PRO A 335 23.20 14.19 11.82
CA PRO A 335 23.16 12.98 10.96
C PRO A 335 21.86 12.21 11.17
N LEU A 336 21.20 11.81 10.09
CA LEU A 336 19.98 10.99 10.19
C LEU A 336 20.25 9.67 10.92
N SER A 337 21.42 9.08 10.73
CA SER A 337 21.86 7.85 11.42
C SER A 337 22.07 7.99 12.93
N GLU A 338 22.01 9.19 13.49
CA GLU A 338 22.07 9.45 14.94
C GLU A 338 20.70 9.75 15.55
N VAL A 339 19.63 9.72 14.77
CA VAL A 339 18.26 9.95 15.26
C VAL A 339 17.77 8.71 16.01
N GLU A 340 17.61 8.83 17.32
CA GLU A 340 17.10 7.76 18.19
C GLU A 340 15.61 7.53 17.94
N ILE A 341 15.16 6.27 18.16
CA ILE A 341 13.77 5.84 18.01
C ILE A 341 13.29 5.18 19.30
N ASP A 342 11.98 5.14 19.50
CA ASP A 342 11.33 4.48 20.64
C ASP A 342 10.58 3.22 20.18
N THR A 343 10.09 3.22 18.95
CA THR A 343 9.22 2.17 18.41
C THR A 343 9.64 1.77 17.01
N VAL A 344 9.43 0.49 16.67
CA VAL A 344 9.56 -0.05 15.31
C VAL A 344 8.25 -0.72 14.90
N PHE A 345 7.75 -0.37 13.73
CA PHE A 345 6.58 -0.99 13.13
C PHE A 345 6.90 -1.55 11.74
N ILE A 346 6.77 -2.87 11.59
CA ILE A 346 6.89 -3.57 10.30
C ILE A 346 5.53 -4.18 9.97
N GLY A 347 4.93 -3.75 8.87
CA GLY A 347 3.58 -4.16 8.48
C GLY A 347 2.97 -3.24 7.43
N SER A 348 1.66 -3.10 7.44
CA SER A 348 0.82 -2.34 6.53
C SER A 348 0.59 -3.00 5.16
N CYS A 349 -0.35 -2.44 4.36
CA CYS A 349 -0.54 -2.86 2.97
C CYS A 349 0.68 -2.63 2.08
N THR A 350 1.60 -1.78 2.52
CA THR A 350 2.84 -1.47 1.79
C THR A 350 3.87 -2.58 1.96
N ASN A 351 4.15 -3.00 3.21
CA ASN A 351 5.24 -3.93 3.54
C ASN A 351 4.85 -4.94 4.64
N GLY A 352 3.70 -5.58 4.51
CA GLY A 352 3.26 -6.67 5.39
C GLY A 352 3.17 -8.03 4.70
N ARG A 353 3.81 -8.22 3.54
CA ARG A 353 3.81 -9.45 2.75
C ARG A 353 4.95 -10.37 3.17
N ILE A 354 4.91 -11.62 2.72
CA ILE A 354 5.89 -12.63 3.15
C ILE A 354 7.34 -12.24 2.82
N GLU A 355 7.61 -11.60 1.69
CA GLU A 355 8.95 -11.15 1.33
C GLU A 355 9.46 -10.02 2.23
N ASP A 356 8.58 -9.12 2.65
CA ASP A 356 8.92 -8.05 3.61
C ASP A 356 9.34 -8.64 4.95
N LEU A 357 8.62 -9.68 5.41
CA LEU A 357 8.94 -10.40 6.63
C LEU A 357 10.27 -11.14 6.51
N ARG A 358 10.51 -11.82 5.39
CA ARG A 358 11.78 -12.51 5.11
C ARG A 358 12.96 -11.52 5.13
N ALA A 359 12.80 -10.36 4.47
CA ALA A 359 13.84 -9.34 4.42
C ALA A 359 14.17 -8.78 5.82
N ALA A 360 13.17 -8.53 6.65
CA ALA A 360 13.38 -8.10 8.03
C ALA A 360 14.00 -9.20 8.90
N ALA A 361 13.54 -10.45 8.76
CA ALA A 361 14.06 -11.59 9.52
C ALA A 361 15.54 -11.87 9.23
N GLU A 362 15.98 -11.71 7.98
CA GLU A 362 17.38 -11.89 7.60
C GLU A 362 18.31 -10.93 8.39
N ILE A 363 17.89 -9.68 8.53
CA ILE A 363 18.63 -8.68 9.32
C ILE A 363 18.63 -8.99 10.82
N LEU A 364 17.51 -9.55 11.34
CA LEU A 364 17.29 -9.83 12.76
C LEU A 364 17.90 -11.15 13.23
N LYS A 365 18.23 -12.06 12.34
CA LYS A 365 18.67 -13.42 12.68
C LYS A 365 19.86 -13.40 13.62
N GLY A 366 19.68 -13.98 14.82
CA GLY A 366 20.70 -14.05 15.87
C GLY A 366 20.99 -12.72 16.60
N LYS A 367 20.22 -11.67 16.33
CA LYS A 367 20.33 -10.34 16.94
C LYS A 367 19.14 -10.06 17.85
N LYS A 368 19.24 -9.05 18.68
CA LYS A 368 18.18 -8.62 19.61
C LYS A 368 17.78 -7.18 19.36
N VAL A 369 16.52 -6.89 19.59
CA VAL A 369 16.01 -5.52 19.71
C VAL A 369 16.70 -4.85 20.88
N LYS A 370 17.14 -3.60 20.70
CA LYS A 370 17.77 -2.80 21.76
C LYS A 370 16.80 -2.60 22.92
N ASP A 371 17.31 -2.70 24.14
CA ASP A 371 16.53 -2.47 25.35
C ASP A 371 15.83 -1.11 25.31
N GLY A 372 14.55 -1.08 25.68
CA GLY A 372 13.72 0.11 25.69
C GLY A 372 12.99 0.38 24.36
N ILE A 373 13.29 -0.34 23.28
CA ILE A 373 12.57 -0.22 22.01
C ILE A 373 11.37 -1.16 22.00
N ARG A 374 10.18 -0.63 21.72
CA ARG A 374 9.00 -1.42 21.38
C ARG A 374 9.05 -1.78 19.91
N ALA A 375 9.17 -3.04 19.57
CA ALA A 375 9.20 -3.51 18.20
C ALA A 375 8.01 -4.44 17.92
N MET A 376 7.26 -4.15 16.84
CA MET A 376 6.13 -4.98 16.44
C MET A 376 6.20 -5.34 14.95
N ILE A 377 5.77 -6.55 14.64
CA ILE A 377 5.60 -7.03 13.29
C ILE A 377 4.18 -7.54 13.09
N VAL A 378 3.53 -7.04 12.04
CA VAL A 378 2.13 -7.29 11.74
C VAL A 378 2.04 -7.88 10.33
N PRO A 379 1.84 -9.20 10.21
CA PRO A 379 1.57 -9.85 8.92
C PRO A 379 0.34 -9.22 8.25
N GLY A 380 0.38 -9.06 6.95
CA GLY A 380 -0.69 -8.37 6.22
C GLY A 380 -1.97 -9.21 6.06
N SER A 381 -1.88 -10.54 6.18
CA SER A 381 -3.01 -11.46 6.21
C SER A 381 -2.74 -12.64 7.14
N GLY A 382 -3.79 -13.36 7.51
CA GLY A 382 -3.65 -14.60 8.26
C GLY A 382 -2.93 -15.70 7.47
N LEU A 383 -2.99 -15.66 6.12
CA LEU A 383 -2.23 -16.59 5.27
C LEU A 383 -0.74 -16.23 5.27
N VAL A 384 -0.37 -14.96 5.18
CA VAL A 384 1.03 -14.52 5.34
C VAL A 384 1.54 -14.92 6.72
N ARG A 385 0.72 -14.74 7.77
CA ARG A 385 1.09 -15.13 9.12
C ARG A 385 1.36 -16.62 9.23
N ALA A 386 0.47 -17.45 8.72
CA ALA A 386 0.61 -18.90 8.73
C ALA A 386 1.87 -19.36 7.96
N GLN A 387 2.11 -18.79 6.79
CA GLN A 387 3.31 -19.07 5.99
C GLN A 387 4.59 -18.65 6.73
N ALA A 388 4.60 -17.48 7.37
CA ALA A 388 5.75 -17.01 8.14
C ALA A 388 6.02 -17.91 9.37
N GLU A 389 4.97 -18.46 9.99
CA GLU A 389 5.11 -19.44 11.08
C GLU A 389 5.66 -20.78 10.56
N GLU A 390 5.20 -21.25 9.40
CA GLU A 390 5.70 -22.48 8.76
C GLU A 390 7.17 -22.34 8.34
N GLU A 391 7.59 -21.17 7.86
CA GLU A 391 8.98 -20.87 7.50
C GLU A 391 9.89 -20.60 8.71
N GLY A 392 9.37 -20.58 9.94
CA GLY A 392 10.12 -20.28 11.16
C GLY A 392 10.47 -18.80 11.34
N LEU A 393 9.91 -17.89 10.54
CA LEU A 393 10.19 -16.45 10.67
C LEU A 393 9.62 -15.88 11.97
N ALA A 394 8.47 -16.39 12.41
CA ALA A 394 7.83 -15.98 13.65
C ALA A 394 8.76 -16.18 14.88
N ASP A 395 9.52 -17.26 14.89
CA ASP A 395 10.45 -17.56 15.98
C ASP A 395 11.66 -16.60 15.94
N ILE A 396 12.18 -16.28 14.74
CA ILE A 396 13.25 -15.27 14.59
C ILE A 396 12.79 -13.92 15.16
N PHE A 397 11.56 -13.47 14.87
CA PHE A 397 11.02 -12.22 15.41
C PHE A 397 10.84 -12.25 16.92
N LYS A 398 10.22 -13.30 17.45
CA LYS A 398 10.03 -13.47 18.91
C LYS A 398 11.37 -13.54 19.63
N ASP A 399 12.31 -14.32 19.10
CA ASP A 399 13.65 -14.43 19.66
C ASP A 399 14.40 -13.10 19.62
N ALA A 400 14.21 -12.29 18.59
CA ALA A 400 14.76 -10.95 18.53
C ALA A 400 14.10 -9.99 19.53
N GLY A 401 12.89 -10.26 19.99
CA GLY A 401 12.15 -9.41 20.94
C GLY A 401 11.02 -8.60 20.28
N PHE A 402 10.60 -8.95 19.07
CA PHE A 402 9.42 -8.35 18.41
C PHE A 402 8.11 -8.92 18.96
N GLU A 403 7.10 -8.08 19.07
CA GLU A 403 5.71 -8.50 19.27
C GLU A 403 5.20 -9.13 17.97
N TRP A 404 4.93 -10.43 17.97
CA TRP A 404 4.33 -11.16 16.85
C TRP A 404 2.81 -11.02 16.87
N ARG A 405 2.27 -10.23 15.93
CA ARG A 405 0.87 -9.79 15.94
C ARG A 405 -0.02 -10.62 15.01
N LEU A 406 -1.33 -10.46 15.15
CA LEU A 406 -2.34 -10.91 14.19
C LEU A 406 -2.45 -9.94 13.03
N ALA A 407 -3.04 -10.41 11.90
CA ALA A 407 -3.17 -9.61 10.68
C ALA A 407 -4.16 -8.43 10.83
N GLY A 408 -3.81 -7.29 10.25
CA GLY A 408 -4.61 -6.07 10.20
C GLY A 408 -3.78 -4.85 9.82
N CYS A 409 -4.44 -3.69 9.66
CA CYS A 409 -3.75 -2.43 9.34
C CYS A 409 -2.90 -1.90 10.49
N SER A 410 -3.25 -2.24 11.75
CA SER A 410 -2.48 -1.90 12.94
C SER A 410 -2.13 -0.40 13.00
N MET A 411 -0.88 -0.09 13.32
CA MET A 411 -0.36 1.27 13.49
C MET A 411 -0.35 2.10 12.19
N CYS A 412 -0.55 1.50 11.03
CA CYS A 412 -0.54 2.25 9.75
C CYS A 412 -1.54 3.40 9.73
N LEU A 413 -2.71 3.24 10.37
CA LEU A 413 -3.77 4.24 10.43
C LEU A 413 -4.15 4.65 11.87
N ALA A 414 -3.73 3.89 12.87
CA ALA A 414 -4.04 4.13 14.28
C ALA A 414 -5.55 4.24 14.60
N MET A 415 -6.40 3.53 13.86
CA MET A 415 -7.84 3.39 14.12
C MET A 415 -8.17 2.24 15.07
N ASN A 416 -7.16 1.59 15.61
CA ASN A 416 -7.20 0.47 16.53
C ASN A 416 -6.27 0.79 17.74
N PRO A 417 -6.13 -0.09 18.72
CA PRO A 417 -5.30 0.16 19.90
C PRO A 417 -3.80 0.34 19.64
N ASP A 418 -3.32 -0.04 18.45
CA ASP A 418 -1.91 0.10 18.09
C ASP A 418 -1.60 1.54 17.69
N GLN A 419 -1.15 2.34 18.66
CA GLN A 419 -0.86 3.77 18.48
C GLN A 419 0.47 4.15 19.14
N LEU A 420 1.07 5.25 18.65
CA LEU A 420 2.18 5.92 19.28
C LEU A 420 1.68 6.87 20.37
N ALA A 421 2.42 6.95 21.46
CA ALA A 421 2.25 8.00 22.45
C ALA A 421 2.75 9.37 21.92
N PRO A 422 2.28 10.50 22.50
CA PRO A 422 2.77 11.82 22.12
C PRO A 422 4.29 11.94 22.32
N GLY A 423 4.99 12.36 21.26
CA GLY A 423 6.45 12.51 21.25
C GLY A 423 7.22 11.23 20.91
N GLU A 424 6.58 10.06 20.95
CA GLU A 424 7.18 8.77 20.58
C GLU A 424 7.59 8.74 19.11
N ARG A 425 8.78 8.23 18.82
CA ARG A 425 9.37 8.20 17.48
C ARG A 425 9.41 6.77 16.95
N CYS A 426 8.87 6.58 15.76
CA CYS A 426 8.74 5.27 15.13
C CYS A 426 9.53 5.16 13.82
N ALA A 427 10.32 4.11 13.67
CA ALA A 427 10.81 3.62 12.40
C ALA A 427 9.74 2.69 11.80
N ALA A 428 9.12 3.07 10.67
CA ALA A 428 7.93 2.42 10.17
C ALA A 428 8.02 2.05 8.69
N THR A 429 7.45 0.91 8.34
CA THR A 429 7.25 0.50 6.94
C THR A 429 5.91 0.94 6.38
N SER A 430 5.19 1.81 7.07
CA SER A 430 3.94 2.45 6.61
C SER A 430 4.14 3.24 5.32
N ASN A 431 3.05 3.73 4.76
CA ASN A 431 3.03 4.53 3.53
C ASN A 431 2.93 6.04 3.78
N ARG A 432 2.41 6.46 4.93
CA ARG A 432 2.18 7.86 5.32
C ARG A 432 2.74 8.17 6.69
N ASN A 433 3.24 9.40 6.84
CA ASN A 433 3.84 9.90 8.08
C ASN A 433 3.43 11.32 8.45
N PHE A 434 2.27 11.80 7.97
CA PHE A 434 1.79 13.12 8.37
C PHE A 434 1.50 13.19 9.88
N GLU A 435 1.46 14.40 10.42
CA GLU A 435 1.25 14.66 11.85
C GLU A 435 0.07 13.89 12.41
N GLY A 436 0.31 13.08 13.43
CA GLY A 436 -0.72 12.29 14.10
C GLY A 436 -1.17 11.00 13.40
N ARG A 437 -0.59 10.63 12.24
CA ARG A 437 -1.01 9.44 11.47
C ARG A 437 -0.99 8.14 12.27
N GLN A 438 0.06 7.92 13.07
CA GLN A 438 0.22 6.71 13.88
C GLN A 438 -0.16 6.93 15.36
N GLY A 439 -0.82 8.03 15.69
CA GLY A 439 -1.20 8.47 17.02
C GLY A 439 -0.90 9.95 17.22
N ARG A 440 -1.72 10.62 18.03
CA ARG A 440 -1.59 12.07 18.26
C ARG A 440 -0.21 12.43 18.82
N GLY A 441 0.53 13.28 18.09
CA GLY A 441 1.88 13.70 18.47
C GLY A 441 2.96 12.66 18.22
N GLY A 442 2.63 11.52 17.63
CA GLY A 442 3.60 10.50 17.21
C GLY A 442 4.45 10.98 16.02
N ARG A 443 5.72 10.59 15.99
CA ARG A 443 6.73 10.99 15.01
C ARG A 443 7.16 9.78 14.19
N THR A 444 6.87 9.78 12.90
CA THR A 444 7.08 8.59 12.05
C THR A 444 8.12 8.84 10.98
N HIS A 445 9.10 7.97 10.88
CA HIS A 445 10.07 7.90 9.80
C HIS A 445 9.73 6.69 8.91
N LEU A 446 9.43 6.95 7.63
CA LEU A 446 9.18 5.89 6.65
C LEU A 446 10.51 5.32 6.15
N MET A 447 10.59 4.00 6.03
CA MET A 447 11.75 3.27 5.52
C MET A 447 11.40 1.84 5.08
N SER A 448 12.35 1.15 4.46
CA SER A 448 12.20 -0.25 4.05
C SER A 448 12.18 -1.21 5.23
N PRO A 449 11.65 -2.46 5.08
CA PRO A 449 11.61 -3.46 6.15
C PRO A 449 12.99 -3.78 6.73
N GLY A 450 14.02 -3.91 5.89
CA GLY A 450 15.39 -4.14 6.35
C GLY A 450 15.96 -2.97 7.17
N MET A 451 15.67 -1.73 6.76
CA MET A 451 16.06 -0.52 7.50
C MET A 451 15.35 -0.46 8.86
N ALA A 452 14.06 -0.77 8.92
CA ALA A 452 13.30 -0.81 10.17
C ALA A 452 13.83 -1.90 11.13
N ALA A 453 14.18 -3.07 10.59
CA ALA A 453 14.82 -4.14 11.37
C ALA A 453 16.18 -3.72 11.91
N ALA A 454 17.02 -3.06 11.10
CA ALA A 454 18.31 -2.52 11.53
C ALA A 454 18.14 -1.46 12.63
N ALA A 455 17.14 -0.58 12.50
CA ALA A 455 16.81 0.43 13.50
C ALA A 455 16.37 -0.21 14.84
N ALA A 456 15.65 -1.34 14.81
CA ALA A 456 15.28 -2.06 16.03
C ALA A 456 16.49 -2.56 16.82
N ILE A 457 17.52 -3.01 16.12
CA ILE A 457 18.75 -3.54 16.75
C ILE A 457 19.57 -2.41 17.39
N THR A 458 19.68 -1.27 16.70
CA THR A 458 20.55 -0.17 17.14
C THR A 458 19.84 0.85 18.03
N GLY A 459 18.50 0.93 17.97
CA GLY A 459 17.68 1.95 18.64
C GLY A 459 17.77 3.32 17.98
N LYS A 460 18.22 3.41 16.74
CA LYS A 460 18.31 4.64 15.95
C LYS A 460 18.11 4.36 14.46
N LEU A 461 17.86 5.37 13.66
CA LEU A 461 17.83 5.21 12.21
C LEU A 461 19.18 4.67 11.72
N THR A 462 19.18 3.58 10.97
CA THR A 462 20.40 2.84 10.64
C THR A 462 20.43 2.44 9.18
N ASP A 463 21.58 2.58 8.57
CA ASP A 463 21.82 2.07 7.21
C ASP A 463 21.83 0.53 7.24
N VAL A 464 20.90 -0.09 6.54
CA VAL A 464 20.81 -1.57 6.53
C VAL A 464 22.07 -2.22 5.94
N ARG A 465 22.82 -1.52 5.10
CA ARG A 465 24.07 -2.02 4.49
C ARG A 465 25.16 -2.30 5.53
N GLU A 466 25.09 -1.69 6.71
CA GLU A 466 26.00 -1.98 7.83
C GLU A 466 25.70 -3.33 8.51
N MET A 467 24.54 -3.94 8.19
CA MET A 467 24.05 -5.18 8.80
C MET A 467 24.10 -6.39 7.85
N MET A 468 24.37 -6.15 6.56
CA MET A 468 24.41 -7.14 5.48
C MET A 468 25.74 -7.84 5.32
#